data_79c4a8bf54003531183d9457a1c7db6f
#
_entry.id   79c4a8bf54003531183d9457a1c7db6f
#
_cell.length_a   1.000
_cell.length_b   1.000
_cell.length_c   1.000
_cell.angle_alpha   90.00
_cell.angle_beta   90.00
_cell.angle_gamma   90.00
#
_symmetry.space_group_name_H-M   'P 1'
#
loop_
_entity.id
_entity.type
_entity.pdbx_description
1 polymer ?
#
loop_
_entity_poly.entity_id
_entity_poly.type
_entity_poly.pdbx_seq_one_letter_code
_entity_poly.pdbx_strand_id
1 'polypeptide(L)'
;MNKLFLIIQREFLTRVKKKSFIILTILMPFIMVALVFVPVMLASINDDEQKAVAIHDATGLYIGHFKDDATYRFYPIVDPDNTAYYSDTTEVEAVIDIRSDLSKNPKAIVMMSRKEIPVGLLSYVETVINEQIRNQKLKATGIAKLDQIIEDVQSEISIPTIKRN
;
A
#
# COMPACT_ATOMS: atom_id res chain seq x y z
N MET A 1 65.95 7.87 17.20
CA MET A 1 64.78 8.07 16.34
C MET A 1 64.82 7.03 15.23
N ASN A 2 63.80 6.22 15.11
CA ASN A 2 63.83 5.03 14.24
C ASN A 2 63.72 5.46 12.78
N LYS A 3 64.72 5.15 11.95
CA LYS A 3 64.76 5.40 10.52
C LYS A 3 63.53 4.86 9.80
N LEU A 4 62.93 3.76 10.31
CA LEU A 4 61.66 3.19 9.86
C LEU A 4 60.47 4.14 10.00
N PHE A 5 60.38 4.87 11.10
CA PHE A 5 59.31 5.83 11.33
C PHE A 5 59.33 6.99 10.33
N LEU A 6 60.49 7.51 10.01
CA LEU A 6 60.70 8.55 9.01
C LEU A 6 60.30 8.10 7.60
N ILE A 7 60.56 6.86 7.24
CA ILE A 7 60.18 6.30 5.92
C ILE A 7 58.66 6.13 5.85
N ILE A 8 58.03 5.58 6.89
CA ILE A 8 56.58 5.40 6.97
C ILE A 8 55.86 6.76 6.94
N GLN A 9 56.34 7.74 7.68
CA GLN A 9 55.78 9.09 7.71
C GLN A 9 55.85 9.79 6.34
N ARG A 10 56.99 9.64 5.64
CA ARG A 10 57.15 10.20 4.30
C ARG A 10 56.22 9.54 3.29
N GLU A 11 56.11 8.24 3.30
CA GLU A 11 55.27 7.45 2.41
C GLU A 11 53.78 7.75 2.67
N PHE A 12 53.37 7.82 3.93
CA PHE A 12 52.03 8.13 4.35
C PHE A 12 51.62 9.56 3.93
N LEU A 13 52.46 10.55 4.23
CA LEU A 13 52.20 11.94 3.85
C LEU A 13 52.12 12.14 2.33
N THR A 14 52.88 11.39 1.56
CA THR A 14 52.88 11.48 0.08
C THR A 14 51.57 10.93 -0.49
N ARG A 15 50.99 9.89 0.13
CA ARG A 15 49.70 9.30 -0.30
C ARG A 15 48.51 10.12 0.17
N VAL A 16 48.52 10.57 1.42
CA VAL A 16 47.43 11.36 2.00
C VAL A 16 47.30 12.75 1.35
N LYS A 17 48.44 13.35 0.94
CA LYS A 17 48.45 14.65 0.25
C LYS A 17 48.04 14.59 -1.23
N LYS A 18 47.83 13.39 -1.80
CA LYS A 18 47.32 13.29 -3.16
C LYS A 18 45.89 13.86 -3.19
N LYS A 19 45.62 14.79 -4.12
CA LYS A 19 44.30 15.42 -4.31
C LYS A 19 43.19 14.36 -4.43
N SER A 20 43.46 13.27 -5.14
CA SER A 20 42.50 12.15 -5.29
C SER A 20 42.13 11.48 -3.97
N PHE A 21 43.10 11.32 -3.04
CA PHE A 21 42.83 10.71 -1.74
C PHE A 21 41.93 11.63 -0.88
N ILE A 22 42.24 12.93 -0.84
CA ILE A 22 41.46 13.91 -0.07
C ILE A 22 40.03 14.00 -0.63
N ILE A 23 39.89 14.10 -1.96
CA ILE A 23 38.59 14.17 -2.61
C ILE A 23 37.78 12.89 -2.31
N LEU A 24 38.38 11.71 -2.45
CA LEU A 24 37.69 10.44 -2.22
C LEU A 24 37.28 10.28 -0.75
N THR A 25 38.15 10.66 0.20
CA THR A 25 37.88 10.55 1.64
C THR A 25 36.77 11.48 2.08
N ILE A 26 36.73 12.71 1.54
CA ILE A 26 35.67 13.67 1.84
C ILE A 26 34.37 13.30 1.09
N LEU A 27 34.45 12.80 -0.14
CA LEU A 27 33.31 12.51 -0.98
C LEU A 27 32.55 11.23 -0.52
N MET A 28 33.28 10.24 0.03
CA MET A 28 32.69 8.94 0.46
C MET A 28 31.48 9.08 1.41
N PRO A 29 31.54 9.86 2.50
CA PRO A 29 30.37 10.02 3.35
C PRO A 29 29.19 10.66 2.65
N PHE A 30 29.41 11.60 1.70
CA PHE A 30 28.34 12.20 0.90
C PHE A 30 27.72 11.19 -0.07
N ILE A 31 28.53 10.33 -0.68
CA ILE A 31 28.04 9.24 -1.53
C ILE A 31 27.20 8.26 -0.71
N MET A 32 27.62 7.89 0.50
CA MET A 32 26.84 6.99 1.37
C MET A 32 25.49 7.62 1.77
N VAL A 33 25.47 8.90 2.13
CA VAL A 33 24.25 9.61 2.43
C VAL A 33 23.35 9.68 1.17
N ALA A 34 23.90 10.06 0.03
CA ALA A 34 23.13 10.14 -1.22
C ALA A 34 22.54 8.77 -1.63
N LEU A 35 23.30 7.68 -1.45
CA LEU A 35 22.87 6.33 -1.80
C LEU A 35 21.65 5.86 -0.97
N VAL A 36 21.50 6.36 0.26
CA VAL A 36 20.34 6.09 1.12
C VAL A 36 19.21 7.08 0.84
N PHE A 37 19.51 8.37 0.75
CA PHE A 37 18.47 9.42 0.67
C PHE A 37 17.83 9.54 -0.73
N VAL A 38 18.61 9.33 -1.81
CA VAL A 38 18.08 9.46 -3.17
C VAL A 38 16.98 8.44 -3.48
N PRO A 39 17.11 7.13 -3.18
CA PRO A 39 16.02 6.17 -3.38
C PRO A 39 14.78 6.49 -2.54
N VAL A 40 14.96 6.91 -1.29
CA VAL A 40 13.85 7.30 -0.41
C VAL A 40 13.12 8.52 -0.95
N MET A 41 13.86 9.54 -1.40
CA MET A 41 13.27 10.73 -2.00
C MET A 41 12.53 10.42 -3.32
N LEU A 42 13.08 9.55 -4.17
CA LEU A 42 12.43 9.11 -5.40
C LEU A 42 11.16 8.29 -5.11
N ALA A 43 11.16 7.45 -4.10
CA ALA A 43 9.96 6.73 -3.67
C ALA A 43 8.86 7.69 -3.20
N SER A 44 9.22 8.73 -2.43
CA SER A 44 8.26 9.72 -1.94
C SER A 44 7.64 10.60 -3.04
N ILE A 45 8.34 10.83 -4.15
CA ILE A 45 7.81 11.64 -5.27
C ILE A 45 6.70 10.90 -6.04
N ASN A 46 6.74 9.57 -6.04
CA ASN A 46 5.73 8.75 -6.73
C ASN A 46 4.46 8.49 -5.89
N ASP A 47 4.44 8.86 -4.60
CA ASP A 47 3.30 8.65 -3.71
C ASP A 47 2.28 9.82 -3.69
N ASP A 48 2.56 10.93 -4.39
CA ASP A 48 1.68 12.11 -4.37
C ASP A 48 0.45 11.99 -5.29
N GLU A 49 0.35 10.96 -6.14
CA GLU A 49 -0.85 10.71 -6.96
C GLU A 49 -1.78 9.73 -6.25
N GLN A 50 -2.97 10.21 -5.89
CA GLN A 50 -4.03 9.35 -5.35
C GLN A 50 -4.36 8.24 -6.35
N LYS A 51 -4.20 7.00 -5.92
CA LYS A 51 -4.54 5.81 -6.72
C LYS A 51 -6.03 5.62 -6.77
N ALA A 52 -6.57 5.49 -7.96
CA ALA A 52 -7.99 5.31 -8.17
C ALA A 52 -8.41 3.86 -7.90
N VAL A 53 -9.44 3.67 -7.09
CA VAL A 53 -10.05 2.35 -6.81
C VAL A 53 -11.51 2.39 -7.24
N ALA A 54 -11.85 1.55 -8.21
CA ALA A 54 -13.19 1.46 -8.76
C ALA A 54 -14.03 0.48 -7.92
N ILE A 55 -15.28 0.84 -7.60
CA ILE A 55 -16.18 0.01 -6.79
C ILE A 55 -17.45 -0.25 -7.56
N HIS A 56 -17.75 -1.51 -7.83
CA HIS A 56 -19.05 -2.01 -8.20
C HIS A 56 -19.75 -2.55 -6.95
N ASP A 57 -20.88 -1.96 -6.59
CA ASP A 57 -21.71 -2.41 -5.47
C ASP A 57 -23.15 -2.62 -5.95
N ALA A 58 -23.48 -3.87 -6.28
CA ALA A 58 -24.81 -4.25 -6.76
C ALA A 58 -25.91 -3.99 -5.72
N THR A 59 -25.54 -3.83 -4.44
CA THR A 59 -26.50 -3.63 -3.34
C THR A 59 -26.65 -2.18 -2.91
N GLY A 60 -25.66 -1.34 -3.21
CA GLY A 60 -25.58 0.05 -2.75
C GLY A 60 -25.37 0.21 -1.23
N LEU A 61 -25.10 -0.88 -0.51
CA LEU A 61 -25.00 -0.86 0.95
C LEU A 61 -23.62 -0.50 1.46
N TYR A 62 -22.58 -0.65 0.64
CA TYR A 62 -21.18 -0.60 1.06
C TYR A 62 -20.44 0.60 0.51
N ILE A 63 -20.74 1.04 -0.72
CA ILE A 63 -19.97 2.09 -1.41
C ILE A 63 -19.90 3.40 -0.64
N GLY A 64 -20.97 3.80 0.05
CA GLY A 64 -21.01 5.04 0.85
C GLY A 64 -20.12 5.04 2.10
N HIS A 65 -19.51 3.91 2.44
CA HIS A 65 -18.64 3.77 3.60
C HIS A 65 -17.16 3.87 3.26
N PHE A 66 -16.81 3.79 1.98
CA PHE A 66 -15.44 4.04 1.52
C PHE A 66 -15.18 5.53 1.46
N LYS A 67 -14.11 5.96 2.11
CA LYS A 67 -13.70 7.37 2.16
C LYS A 67 -12.38 7.55 1.44
N ASP A 68 -12.30 8.60 0.65
CA ASP A 68 -11.05 9.01 0.04
C ASP A 68 -10.04 9.40 1.13
N ASP A 69 -8.80 9.03 0.94
CA ASP A 69 -7.67 9.42 1.78
C ASP A 69 -6.53 10.02 0.93
N ALA A 70 -5.37 10.24 1.54
CA ALA A 70 -4.21 10.79 0.82
C ALA A 70 -3.68 9.83 -0.28
N THR A 71 -3.95 8.52 -0.14
CA THR A 71 -3.38 7.47 -1.01
C THR A 71 -4.38 6.95 -2.02
N TYR A 72 -5.67 6.81 -1.61
CA TYR A 72 -6.71 6.17 -2.43
C TYR A 72 -7.92 7.08 -2.62
N ARG A 73 -8.44 7.07 -3.85
CA ARG A 73 -9.71 7.68 -4.22
C ARG A 73 -10.66 6.60 -4.71
N PHE A 74 -11.85 6.52 -4.10
CA PHE A 74 -12.85 5.52 -4.39
C PHE A 74 -13.97 6.11 -5.25
N TYR A 75 -14.37 5.42 -6.32
CA TYR A 75 -15.47 5.88 -7.17
C TYR A 75 -16.34 4.72 -7.67
N PRO A 76 -17.65 4.98 -7.86
CA PRO A 76 -18.59 3.97 -8.32
C PRO A 76 -18.40 3.64 -9.80
N ILE A 77 -18.55 2.36 -10.13
CA ILE A 77 -18.65 1.87 -11.51
C ILE A 77 -19.86 0.96 -11.67
N VAL A 78 -20.31 0.81 -12.91
CA VAL A 78 -21.48 -0.03 -13.26
C VAL A 78 -21.05 -1.42 -13.71
N ASP A 79 -20.00 -1.52 -14.50
CA ASP A 79 -19.52 -2.77 -15.09
C ASP A 79 -18.10 -3.09 -14.62
N PRO A 80 -17.95 -4.05 -13.69
CA PRO A 80 -16.64 -4.44 -13.16
C PRO A 80 -15.79 -5.23 -14.16
N ASP A 81 -16.39 -5.78 -15.22
CA ASP A 81 -15.70 -6.58 -16.23
C ASP A 81 -15.16 -5.75 -17.40
N ASN A 82 -15.40 -4.44 -17.41
CA ASN A 82 -14.89 -3.56 -18.45
C ASN A 82 -13.36 -3.55 -18.49
N THR A 83 -12.81 -4.00 -19.60
CA THR A 83 -11.37 -4.16 -19.83
C THR A 83 -10.58 -2.84 -19.74
N ALA A 84 -11.24 -1.69 -19.86
CA ALA A 84 -10.60 -0.39 -19.74
C ALA A 84 -9.95 -0.18 -18.35
N TYR A 85 -10.51 -0.77 -17.29
CA TYR A 85 -9.95 -0.68 -15.93
C TYR A 85 -8.66 -1.51 -15.75
N TYR A 86 -8.37 -2.41 -16.68
CA TYR A 86 -7.21 -3.30 -16.63
C TYR A 86 -6.19 -2.99 -17.72
N SER A 87 -6.31 -1.85 -18.43
CA SER A 87 -5.35 -1.44 -19.46
C SER A 87 -4.08 -0.86 -18.84
N ASP A 88 -2.97 -0.87 -19.60
CA ASP A 88 -1.68 -0.32 -19.17
C ASP A 88 -1.72 1.20 -18.93
N THR A 89 -2.68 1.87 -19.53
CA THR A 89 -2.83 3.34 -19.49
C THR A 89 -3.81 3.80 -18.40
N THR A 90 -4.42 2.87 -17.65
CA THR A 90 -5.37 3.23 -16.61
C THR A 90 -4.66 3.57 -15.29
N GLU A 91 -5.17 4.58 -14.60
CA GLU A 91 -4.77 4.95 -13.23
C GLU A 91 -5.47 4.08 -12.18
N VAL A 92 -6.30 3.11 -12.59
CA VAL A 92 -7.05 2.26 -11.66
C VAL A 92 -6.12 1.22 -11.06
N GLU A 93 -5.95 1.29 -9.74
CA GLU A 93 -5.14 0.33 -8.98
C GLU A 93 -5.86 -1.00 -8.79
N ALA A 94 -7.15 -0.94 -8.45
CA ALA A 94 -7.99 -2.12 -8.26
C ALA A 94 -9.46 -1.84 -8.54
N VAL A 95 -10.19 -2.91 -8.88
CA VAL A 95 -11.64 -2.94 -8.99
C VAL A 95 -12.18 -3.82 -7.87
N ILE A 96 -13.12 -3.30 -7.08
CA ILE A 96 -13.83 -4.04 -6.04
C ILE A 96 -15.21 -4.35 -6.59
N ASP A 97 -15.57 -5.63 -6.67
CA ASP A 97 -16.87 -6.11 -7.14
C ASP A 97 -17.64 -6.76 -6.00
N ILE A 98 -18.70 -6.11 -5.55
CA ILE A 98 -19.61 -6.56 -4.48
C ILE A 98 -20.93 -6.96 -5.14
N ARG A 99 -21.17 -8.28 -5.23
CA ARG A 99 -22.30 -8.86 -5.98
C ARG A 99 -23.56 -9.02 -5.18
N SER A 100 -23.47 -9.16 -3.86
CA SER A 100 -24.64 -9.34 -2.99
C SER A 100 -24.37 -8.83 -1.58
N ASP A 101 -25.38 -8.88 -0.72
CA ASP A 101 -25.27 -8.53 0.70
C ASP A 101 -24.27 -9.43 1.42
N LEU A 102 -23.14 -8.85 1.83
CA LEU A 102 -22.03 -9.55 2.47
C LEU A 102 -22.37 -10.03 3.90
N SER A 103 -23.39 -9.46 4.52
CA SER A 103 -23.89 -9.95 5.81
C SER A 103 -24.49 -11.35 5.73
N LYS A 104 -25.01 -11.72 4.55
CA LYS A 104 -25.60 -13.03 4.24
C LYS A 104 -24.65 -13.92 3.47
N ASN A 105 -23.84 -13.35 2.58
CA ASN A 105 -22.87 -14.09 1.77
C ASN A 105 -21.50 -13.40 1.79
N PRO A 106 -20.64 -13.70 2.76
CA PRO A 106 -19.31 -13.07 2.89
C PRO A 106 -18.37 -13.30 1.69
N LYS A 107 -18.65 -14.29 0.85
CA LYS A 107 -17.84 -14.62 -0.33
C LYS A 107 -18.27 -13.87 -1.61
N ALA A 108 -19.29 -13.02 -1.52
CA ALA A 108 -19.80 -12.27 -2.67
C ALA A 108 -19.02 -10.98 -2.98
N ILE A 109 -17.77 -10.88 -2.53
CA ILE A 109 -16.85 -9.81 -2.84
C ILE A 109 -15.61 -10.36 -3.51
N VAL A 110 -15.15 -9.68 -4.56
CA VAL A 110 -13.90 -9.99 -5.26
C VAL A 110 -13.16 -8.70 -5.51
N MET A 111 -11.86 -8.69 -5.28
CA MET A 111 -10.98 -7.60 -5.67
C MET A 111 -10.13 -8.03 -6.85
N MET A 112 -10.15 -7.25 -7.92
CA MET A 112 -9.45 -7.52 -9.17
C MET A 112 -8.45 -6.42 -9.44
N SER A 113 -7.25 -6.77 -9.83
CA SER A 113 -6.22 -5.83 -10.26
C SER A 113 -5.33 -6.47 -11.31
N ARG A 114 -4.67 -5.65 -12.11
CA ARG A 114 -3.65 -6.12 -13.06
C ARG A 114 -2.29 -6.31 -12.38
N LYS A 115 -2.01 -5.49 -11.39
CA LYS A 115 -0.80 -5.57 -10.56
C LYS A 115 -1.08 -6.31 -9.27
N GLU A 116 -0.04 -6.51 -8.48
CA GLU A 116 -0.20 -7.00 -7.12
C GLU A 116 -0.96 -5.96 -6.27
N ILE A 117 -2.01 -6.41 -5.58
CA ILE A 117 -2.83 -5.53 -4.75
C ILE A 117 -2.05 -5.17 -3.50
N PRO A 118 -1.87 -3.87 -3.19
CA PRO A 118 -1.19 -3.45 -1.97
C PRO A 118 -1.89 -3.99 -0.72
N VAL A 119 -1.11 -4.56 0.21
CA VAL A 119 -1.65 -5.10 1.48
C VAL A 119 -2.42 -4.04 2.27
N GLY A 120 -1.96 -2.77 2.22
CA GLY A 120 -2.64 -1.65 2.87
C GLY A 120 -4.06 -1.41 2.32
N LEU A 121 -4.24 -1.49 1.00
CA LEU A 121 -5.56 -1.37 0.36
C LEU A 121 -6.47 -2.53 0.77
N LEU A 122 -5.96 -3.76 0.73
CA LEU A 122 -6.71 -4.94 1.12
C LEU A 122 -7.21 -4.83 2.57
N SER A 123 -6.32 -4.51 3.50
CA SER A 123 -6.66 -4.34 4.93
C SER A 123 -7.67 -3.22 5.17
N TYR A 124 -7.57 -2.11 4.44
CA TYR A 124 -8.53 -1.03 4.52
C TYR A 124 -9.92 -1.49 4.07
N VAL A 125 -10.02 -2.13 2.91
CA VAL A 125 -11.29 -2.64 2.37
C VAL A 125 -11.92 -3.66 3.31
N GLU A 126 -11.14 -4.60 3.84
CA GLU A 126 -11.59 -5.59 4.82
C GLU A 126 -12.12 -4.91 6.09
N THR A 127 -11.45 -3.88 6.58
CA THR A 127 -11.87 -3.13 7.78
C THR A 127 -13.21 -2.43 7.55
N VAL A 128 -13.36 -1.71 6.43
CA VAL A 128 -14.60 -1.00 6.08
C VAL A 128 -15.78 -1.97 5.94
N ILE A 129 -15.57 -3.07 5.23
CA ILE A 129 -16.60 -4.09 5.00
C ILE A 129 -17.00 -4.78 6.31
N ASN A 130 -16.04 -5.19 7.13
CA ASN A 130 -16.30 -5.84 8.43
C ASN A 130 -17.05 -4.90 9.38
N GLU A 131 -16.68 -3.63 9.42
CA GLU A 131 -17.37 -2.63 10.22
C GLU A 131 -18.82 -2.45 9.77
N GLN A 132 -19.06 -2.40 8.46
CA GLN A 132 -20.41 -2.26 7.92
C GLN A 132 -21.28 -3.51 8.19
N ILE A 133 -20.74 -4.71 8.00
CA ILE A 133 -21.44 -5.96 8.32
C ILE A 133 -21.79 -6.01 9.81
N ARG A 134 -20.84 -5.66 10.68
CA ARG A 134 -21.07 -5.56 12.12
C ARG A 134 -22.23 -4.62 12.43
N ASN A 135 -22.23 -3.43 11.85
CA ASN A 135 -23.27 -2.42 12.05
C ASN A 135 -24.65 -2.90 11.53
N GLN A 136 -24.67 -3.61 10.41
CA GLN A 136 -25.91 -4.21 9.88
C GLN A 136 -26.46 -5.29 10.82
N LYS A 137 -25.61 -6.20 11.30
CA LYS A 137 -25.99 -7.27 12.24
C LYS A 137 -26.47 -6.68 13.57
N LEU A 138 -25.80 -5.65 14.10
CA LEU A 138 -26.22 -4.95 15.32
C LEU A 138 -27.59 -4.30 15.17
N LYS A 139 -27.86 -3.63 14.03
CA LYS A 139 -29.17 -3.03 13.74
C LYS A 139 -30.28 -4.08 13.60
N ALA A 140 -29.96 -5.23 13.01
CA ALA A 140 -30.94 -6.30 12.78
C ALA A 140 -31.33 -7.06 14.07
N THR A 141 -30.45 -7.10 15.07
CA THR A 141 -30.65 -7.96 16.27
C THR A 141 -31.24 -7.21 17.47
N GLY A 142 -31.24 -5.85 17.45
CA GLY A 142 -31.60 -5.05 18.63
C GLY A 142 -30.58 -5.20 19.78
N ILE A 143 -30.57 -4.22 20.70
CA ILE A 143 -29.52 -4.03 21.71
C ILE A 143 -29.35 -5.20 22.71
N ALA A 144 -30.26 -6.17 22.74
CA ALA A 144 -30.36 -7.19 23.81
C ALA A 144 -29.37 -8.36 23.72
N LYS A 145 -28.56 -8.50 22.67
CA LYS A 145 -27.61 -9.63 22.48
C LYS A 145 -26.23 -9.19 22.04
N LEU A 146 -25.73 -8.05 22.55
CA LEU A 146 -24.49 -7.45 22.10
C LEU A 146 -23.27 -8.38 22.24
N ASP A 147 -23.17 -9.10 23.37
CA ASP A 147 -21.99 -9.93 23.70
C ASP A 147 -21.89 -11.20 22.83
N GLN A 148 -23.02 -11.82 22.50
CA GLN A 148 -23.04 -12.99 21.59
C GLN A 148 -22.77 -12.61 20.13
N ILE A 149 -23.10 -11.39 19.73
CA ILE A 149 -22.89 -10.89 18.37
C ILE A 149 -21.44 -10.50 18.13
N ILE A 150 -20.73 -10.02 19.15
CA ILE A 150 -19.31 -9.67 19.04
C ILE A 150 -18.48 -10.92 18.72
N GLU A 151 -18.80 -12.05 19.29
CA GLU A 151 -18.13 -13.32 19.04
C GLU A 151 -18.40 -13.89 17.63
N ASP A 152 -19.64 -13.74 17.13
CA ASP A 152 -20.06 -14.19 15.80
C ASP A 152 -19.56 -13.28 14.64
N VAL A 153 -19.26 -12.02 14.94
CA VAL A 153 -18.81 -10.98 13.97
C VAL A 153 -17.31 -11.04 13.71
N GLN A 154 -16.54 -11.75 14.52
CA GLN A 154 -15.10 -11.98 14.27
C GLN A 154 -14.82 -13.00 13.14
N SER A 155 -15.82 -13.36 12.33
CA SER A 155 -15.55 -14.11 11.09
C SER A 155 -14.80 -13.21 10.11
N GLU A 156 -13.49 -13.47 10.00
CA GLU A 156 -12.62 -12.79 9.05
C GLU A 156 -13.13 -12.94 7.62
N ILE A 157 -13.36 -11.80 6.95
CA ILE A 157 -13.60 -11.81 5.51
C ILE A 157 -12.25 -11.96 4.82
N SER A 158 -12.07 -13.09 4.12
CA SER A 158 -10.97 -13.25 3.18
C SER A 158 -11.45 -12.83 1.79
N ILE A 159 -10.88 -11.76 1.25
CA ILE A 159 -11.22 -11.25 -0.08
C ILE A 159 -10.33 -11.97 -1.12
N PRO A 160 -10.90 -12.79 -2.03
CA PRO A 160 -10.12 -13.40 -3.10
C PRO A 160 -9.65 -12.32 -4.06
N THR A 161 -8.35 -12.29 -4.33
CA THR A 161 -7.72 -11.37 -5.27
C THR A 161 -7.44 -12.11 -6.59
N ILE A 162 -7.79 -11.49 -7.71
CA ILE A 162 -7.57 -12.04 -9.05
C ILE A 162 -6.72 -11.07 -9.85
N LYS A 163 -5.56 -11.55 -10.33
CA LYS A 163 -4.73 -10.84 -11.29
C LYS A 163 -5.28 -11.09 -12.69
N ARG A 164 -5.70 -10.05 -13.39
CA ARG A 164 -6.09 -10.11 -14.80
C ARG A 164 -4.91 -9.70 -15.69
N ASN A 165 -4.53 -10.58 -16.60
CA ASN A 165 -3.53 -10.33 -17.64
C ASN A 165 -4.19 -9.69 -18.86
#